data_0ed168d96234b6b3c61a1e02cb139a50
#
_entry.id   0ed168d96234b6b3c61a1e02cb139a50
#
_cell.length_a   1.000
_cell.length_b   1.000
_cell.length_c   1.000
_cell.angle_alpha   90.00
_cell.angle_beta   90.00
_cell.angle_gamma   90.00
#
_symmetry.space_group_name_H-M   'P 1'
#
loop_
_entity.id
_entity.type
_entity.pdbx_description
1 polymer ?
#
loop_
_entity_poly.entity_id
_entity_poly.type
_entity_poly.pdbx_seq_one_letter_code
_entity_poly.pdbx_strand_id
1 'polypeptide(L)'
;MVVPFKNEPGIDFSVQENVERFQKTLEKVKHSLGKTLPIVIDGEHIIKDDTFDSINPANTSELVAKVSKATKDDVDNAFESSNKAYDAWRKWSHKDRAELMLRVAAIIRRRKEEIAAVMVYEAGKPWDEAVGDAAEGIDFIEYYARSMMELADGKPVLDREGEHNQ
;
A
#
# COMPACT_ATOMS: atom_id res chain seq x y z
N MET A 1 24.17 5.97 0.23
CA MET A 1 23.49 7.27 0.30
C MET A 1 22.13 7.10 -0.35
N VAL A 2 21.04 7.45 0.35
CA VAL A 2 19.67 7.36 -0.20
C VAL A 2 19.44 8.56 -1.10
N VAL A 3 18.88 8.35 -2.29
CA VAL A 3 18.53 9.43 -3.23
C VAL A 3 17.49 10.35 -2.57
N PRO A 4 17.59 11.69 -2.70
CA PRO A 4 16.58 12.61 -2.18
C PRO A 4 15.18 12.26 -2.66
N PHE A 5 14.17 12.58 -1.83
CA PHE A 5 12.77 12.39 -2.17
C PHE A 5 12.39 13.18 -3.43
N LYS A 6 11.59 12.56 -4.27
CA LYS A 6 10.97 13.18 -5.43
C LYS A 6 9.60 12.54 -5.62
N ASN A 7 8.58 13.35 -5.87
CA ASN A 7 7.24 12.86 -6.11
C ASN A 7 7.19 11.87 -7.29
N GLU A 8 6.37 10.85 -7.12
CA GLU A 8 6.07 9.88 -8.15
C GLU A 8 5.29 10.54 -9.29
N PRO A 9 5.73 10.45 -10.55
CA PRO A 9 5.02 11.07 -11.66
C PRO A 9 3.65 10.41 -11.91
N GLY A 10 2.66 11.22 -12.28
CA GLY A 10 1.40 10.75 -12.83
C GLY A 10 1.56 10.13 -14.23
N ILE A 11 0.43 9.86 -14.87
CA ILE A 11 0.37 9.44 -16.28
C ILE A 11 -0.31 10.55 -17.08
N ASP A 12 0.33 11.01 -18.13
CA ASP A 12 -0.27 11.97 -19.05
C ASP A 12 -1.17 11.25 -20.05
N PHE A 13 -2.48 11.29 -19.82
CA PHE A 13 -3.49 10.70 -20.70
C PHE A 13 -3.83 11.53 -21.94
N SER A 14 -3.17 12.67 -22.16
CA SER A 14 -3.21 13.32 -23.47
C SER A 14 -2.38 12.58 -24.53
N VAL A 15 -1.47 11.71 -24.09
CA VAL A 15 -0.64 10.87 -24.93
C VAL A 15 -1.36 9.55 -25.24
N GLN A 16 -1.67 9.31 -26.51
CA GLN A 16 -2.43 8.14 -26.96
C GLN A 16 -1.82 6.80 -26.54
N GLU A 17 -0.50 6.67 -26.54
CA GLU A 17 0.19 5.45 -26.11
C GLU A 17 -0.09 5.12 -24.63
N ASN A 18 -0.16 6.15 -23.77
CA ASN A 18 -0.48 5.99 -22.35
C ASN A 18 -1.94 5.52 -22.16
N VAL A 19 -2.86 6.08 -22.95
CA VAL A 19 -4.27 5.64 -22.95
C VAL A 19 -4.37 4.16 -23.32
N GLU A 20 -3.75 3.74 -24.42
CA GLU A 20 -3.80 2.35 -24.89
C GLU A 20 -3.16 1.37 -23.89
N ARG A 21 -2.05 1.77 -23.27
CA ARG A 21 -1.39 0.97 -22.23
C ARG A 21 -2.28 0.79 -21.02
N PHE A 22 -2.91 1.87 -20.55
CA PHE A 22 -3.78 1.81 -19.37
C PHE A 22 -5.07 1.04 -19.67
N GLN A 23 -5.65 1.16 -20.87
CA GLN A 23 -6.79 0.35 -21.31
C GLN A 23 -6.48 -1.15 -21.28
N LYS A 24 -5.30 -1.57 -21.78
CA LYS A 24 -4.85 -2.96 -21.68
C LYS A 24 -4.73 -3.43 -20.23
N THR A 25 -4.29 -2.54 -19.34
CA THR A 25 -4.20 -2.85 -17.90
C THR A 25 -5.58 -3.01 -17.29
N LEU A 26 -6.54 -2.14 -17.63
CA LEU A 26 -7.94 -2.27 -17.21
C LEU A 26 -8.54 -3.60 -17.67
N GLU A 27 -8.37 -3.98 -18.93
CA GLU A 27 -8.84 -5.27 -19.45
C GLU A 27 -8.22 -6.45 -18.69
N LYS A 28 -6.91 -6.42 -18.45
CA LYS A 28 -6.21 -7.46 -17.68
C LYS A 28 -6.78 -7.57 -16.26
N VAL A 29 -6.98 -6.44 -15.56
CA VAL A 29 -7.57 -6.41 -14.22
C VAL A 29 -8.99 -6.95 -14.26
N LYS A 30 -9.81 -6.54 -15.24
CA LYS A 30 -11.18 -7.02 -15.42
C LYS A 30 -11.28 -8.55 -15.46
N HIS A 31 -10.36 -9.22 -16.15
CA HIS A 31 -10.32 -10.69 -16.22
C HIS A 31 -9.94 -11.34 -14.87
N SER A 32 -9.43 -10.57 -13.93
CA SER A 32 -9.07 -11.07 -12.57
C SER A 32 -10.13 -10.81 -11.52
N LEU A 33 -11.20 -10.07 -11.85
CA LEU A 33 -12.30 -9.74 -10.94
C LEU A 33 -13.13 -10.98 -10.56
N GLY A 34 -14.01 -10.82 -9.57
CA GLY A 34 -14.97 -11.83 -9.12
C GLY A 34 -14.38 -12.93 -8.23
N LYS A 35 -13.11 -12.84 -7.85
CA LYS A 35 -12.47 -13.82 -6.97
C LYS A 35 -12.86 -13.63 -5.52
N THR A 36 -12.81 -14.72 -4.75
CA THR A 36 -12.88 -14.63 -3.29
C THR A 36 -11.52 -14.23 -2.72
N LEU A 37 -11.51 -13.17 -1.93
CA LEU A 37 -10.33 -12.65 -1.26
C LEU A 37 -10.28 -13.16 0.19
N PRO A 38 -9.13 -13.70 0.63
CA PRO A 38 -8.92 -14.15 1.99
C PRO A 38 -8.74 -12.97 2.95
N ILE A 39 -8.96 -13.22 4.25
CA ILE A 39 -8.25 -12.47 5.30
C ILE A 39 -6.83 -13.02 5.41
N VAL A 40 -5.87 -12.17 5.81
CA VAL A 40 -4.48 -12.60 5.96
C VAL A 40 -4.02 -12.31 7.39
N ILE A 41 -3.65 -13.38 8.12
CA ILE A 41 -3.15 -13.30 9.49
C ILE A 41 -1.89 -14.15 9.57
N ASP A 42 -0.80 -13.60 10.08
CA ASP A 42 0.50 -14.26 10.20
C ASP A 42 1.03 -14.85 8.87
N GLY A 43 0.70 -14.21 7.74
CA GLY A 43 1.04 -14.68 6.40
C GLY A 43 0.15 -15.80 5.86
N GLU A 44 -0.79 -16.33 6.65
CA GLU A 44 -1.76 -17.33 6.21
C GLU A 44 -2.97 -16.69 5.53
N HIS A 45 -3.39 -17.29 4.41
CA HIS A 45 -4.56 -16.87 3.63
C HIS A 45 -5.77 -17.69 4.02
N ILE A 46 -6.72 -17.06 4.73
CA ILE A 46 -7.90 -17.71 5.30
C ILE A 46 -9.16 -17.29 4.51
N ILE A 47 -9.73 -18.20 3.74
CA ILE A 47 -11.01 -17.98 3.05
C ILE A 47 -12.14 -18.39 3.99
N LYS A 48 -13.18 -17.55 4.10
CA LYS A 48 -14.39 -17.80 4.90
C LYS A 48 -15.57 -18.04 3.98
N ASP A 49 -16.55 -18.82 4.48
CA ASP A 49 -17.84 -19.01 3.80
C ASP A 49 -18.70 -17.74 3.88
N ASP A 50 -18.64 -17.00 5.01
CA ASP A 50 -19.30 -15.69 5.14
C ASP A 50 -18.46 -14.62 4.46
N THR A 51 -19.02 -14.04 3.39
CA THR A 51 -18.38 -13.02 2.55
C THR A 51 -19.33 -11.85 2.32
N PHE A 52 -18.80 -10.73 1.88
CA PHE A 52 -19.58 -9.66 1.27
C PHE A 52 -19.07 -9.37 -0.14
N ASP A 53 -19.96 -8.90 -0.99
CA ASP A 53 -19.64 -8.57 -2.37
C ASP A 53 -19.17 -7.11 -2.47
N SER A 54 -17.97 -6.90 -3.04
CA SER A 54 -17.52 -5.60 -3.55
C SER A 54 -17.97 -5.51 -5.00
N ILE A 55 -18.79 -4.53 -5.32
CA ILE A 55 -19.37 -4.35 -6.67
C ILE A 55 -18.87 -3.05 -7.30
N ASN A 56 -18.77 -3.03 -8.61
CA ASN A 56 -18.41 -1.83 -9.36
C ASN A 56 -19.54 -0.78 -9.27
N PRO A 57 -19.32 0.42 -8.69
CA PRO A 57 -20.35 1.43 -8.56
C PRO A 57 -20.83 2.01 -9.90
N ALA A 58 -20.00 1.94 -10.95
CA ALA A 58 -20.38 2.36 -12.31
C ALA A 58 -21.16 1.29 -13.08
N ASN A 59 -21.10 0.02 -12.63
CA ASN A 59 -21.83 -1.11 -13.19
C ASN A 59 -22.17 -2.11 -12.08
N THR A 60 -23.28 -1.93 -11.41
CA THR A 60 -23.67 -2.72 -10.22
C THR A 60 -23.94 -4.21 -10.49
N SER A 61 -23.95 -4.64 -11.76
CA SER A 61 -23.97 -6.07 -12.13
C SER A 61 -22.58 -6.70 -12.17
N GLU A 62 -21.50 -5.92 -12.06
CA GLU A 62 -20.12 -6.39 -12.11
C GLU A 62 -19.57 -6.59 -10.72
N LEU A 63 -19.29 -7.84 -10.38
CA LEU A 63 -18.66 -8.24 -9.13
C LEU A 63 -17.16 -7.98 -9.20
N VAL A 64 -16.64 -7.10 -8.35
CA VAL A 64 -15.20 -6.84 -8.22
C VAL A 64 -14.53 -7.95 -7.43
N ALA A 65 -15.07 -8.27 -6.25
CA ALA A 65 -14.56 -9.36 -5.42
C ALA A 65 -15.62 -9.84 -4.41
N LYS A 66 -15.47 -11.08 -3.93
CA LYS A 66 -16.08 -11.56 -2.69
C LYS A 66 -15.04 -11.45 -1.59
N VAL A 67 -15.33 -10.70 -0.54
CA VAL A 67 -14.36 -10.46 0.55
C VAL A 67 -14.76 -11.28 1.77
N SER A 68 -13.84 -12.13 2.25
CA SER A 68 -14.04 -12.91 3.46
C SER A 68 -14.24 -12.01 4.67
N LYS A 69 -15.31 -12.26 5.47
CA LYS A 69 -15.56 -11.52 6.70
C LYS A 69 -14.76 -12.10 7.85
N ALA A 70 -14.05 -11.25 8.56
CA ALA A 70 -13.36 -11.62 9.78
C ALA A 70 -14.36 -11.77 10.94
N THR A 71 -14.20 -12.84 11.75
CA THR A 71 -14.87 -13.01 13.02
C THR A 71 -14.14 -12.26 14.14
N LYS A 72 -14.75 -12.19 15.32
CA LYS A 72 -14.07 -11.65 16.50
C LYS A 72 -12.78 -12.42 16.81
N ASP A 73 -12.81 -13.74 16.70
CA ASP A 73 -11.64 -14.58 16.98
C ASP A 73 -10.53 -14.33 15.95
N ASP A 74 -10.85 -14.06 14.69
CA ASP A 74 -9.85 -13.67 13.68
C ASP A 74 -9.18 -12.34 14.05
N VAL A 75 -9.94 -11.37 14.56
CA VAL A 75 -9.40 -10.09 15.02
C VAL A 75 -8.50 -10.30 16.24
N ASP A 76 -8.94 -11.08 17.23
CA ASP A 76 -8.14 -11.39 18.42
C ASP A 76 -6.81 -12.09 18.01
N ASN A 77 -6.85 -13.05 17.08
CA ASN A 77 -5.68 -13.74 16.53
C ASN A 77 -4.75 -12.77 15.80
N ALA A 78 -5.29 -11.81 15.03
CA ALA A 78 -4.48 -10.80 14.33
C ALA A 78 -3.72 -9.90 15.33
N PHE A 79 -4.38 -9.49 16.42
CA PHE A 79 -3.74 -8.73 17.50
C PHE A 79 -2.64 -9.55 18.19
N GLU A 80 -2.89 -10.82 18.48
CA GLU A 80 -1.90 -11.71 19.10
C GLU A 80 -0.66 -11.87 18.19
N SER A 81 -0.88 -12.15 16.90
CA SER A 81 0.19 -12.24 15.90
C SER A 81 1.00 -10.95 15.80
N SER A 82 0.32 -9.80 15.74
CA SER A 82 0.99 -8.50 15.69
C SER A 82 1.84 -8.22 16.92
N ASN A 83 1.34 -8.56 18.11
CA ASN A 83 2.09 -8.40 19.35
C ASN A 83 3.35 -9.29 19.40
N LYS A 84 3.24 -10.54 18.93
CA LYS A 84 4.41 -11.44 18.83
C LYS A 84 5.45 -10.88 17.85
N ALA A 85 5.01 -10.37 16.69
CA ALA A 85 5.89 -9.79 15.68
C ALA A 85 6.57 -8.51 16.18
N TYR A 86 5.89 -7.70 17.01
CA TYR A 86 6.41 -6.45 17.54
C TYR A 86 7.70 -6.61 18.32
N ASP A 87 7.88 -7.71 19.06
CA ASP A 87 9.09 -7.96 19.84
C ASP A 87 10.36 -8.10 18.99
N ALA A 88 10.24 -8.61 17.79
CA ALA A 88 11.33 -8.62 16.81
C ALA A 88 11.44 -7.28 16.08
N TRP A 89 10.30 -6.75 15.61
CA TRP A 89 10.23 -5.51 14.83
C TRP A 89 10.81 -4.30 15.56
N ARG A 90 10.52 -4.10 16.84
CA ARG A 90 11.03 -2.98 17.64
C ARG A 90 12.56 -2.98 17.81
N LYS A 91 13.22 -4.14 17.60
CA LYS A 91 14.67 -4.29 17.67
C LYS A 91 15.37 -4.01 16.33
N TRP A 92 14.62 -3.93 15.25
CA TRP A 92 15.20 -3.58 13.96
C TRP A 92 15.71 -2.14 13.99
N SER A 93 16.86 -1.92 13.34
CA SER A 93 17.37 -0.56 13.18
C SER A 93 16.39 0.31 12.38
N HIS A 94 16.44 1.62 12.61
CA HIS A 94 15.65 2.59 11.83
C HIS A 94 15.94 2.45 10.34
N LYS A 95 17.20 2.22 10.00
CA LYS A 95 17.66 2.02 8.62
C LYS A 95 17.01 0.78 7.99
N ASP A 96 17.05 -0.37 8.68
CA ASP A 96 16.50 -1.62 8.14
C ASP A 96 14.99 -1.51 7.91
N ARG A 97 14.26 -0.86 8.84
CA ARG A 97 12.83 -0.59 8.69
C ARG A 97 12.54 0.32 7.50
N ALA A 98 13.31 1.40 7.36
CA ALA A 98 13.17 2.34 6.25
C ALA A 98 13.51 1.67 4.91
N GLU A 99 14.57 0.87 4.82
CA GLU A 99 14.94 0.12 3.62
C GLU A 99 13.87 -0.91 3.23
N LEU A 100 13.21 -1.55 4.19
CA LEU A 100 12.07 -2.42 3.91
C LEU A 100 10.95 -1.62 3.24
N MET A 101 10.59 -0.46 3.78
CA MET A 101 9.53 0.39 3.21
C MET A 101 9.88 0.90 1.82
N LEU A 102 11.14 1.27 1.55
CA LEU A 102 11.58 1.65 0.21
C LEU A 102 11.46 0.49 -0.80
N ARG A 103 11.72 -0.76 -0.37
CA ARG A 103 11.46 -1.95 -1.21
C ARG A 103 9.97 -2.14 -1.49
N VAL A 104 9.11 -1.89 -0.52
CA VAL A 104 7.65 -1.91 -0.70
C VAL A 104 7.23 -0.85 -1.73
N ALA A 105 7.71 0.39 -1.59
CA ALA A 105 7.45 1.46 -2.55
C ALA A 105 7.87 1.08 -3.98
N ALA A 106 9.03 0.44 -4.15
CA ALA A 106 9.49 -0.04 -5.45
C ALA A 106 8.58 -1.12 -6.06
N ILE A 107 7.97 -1.98 -5.23
CA ILE A 107 7.00 -2.99 -5.69
C ILE A 107 5.71 -2.31 -6.13
N ILE A 108 5.16 -1.41 -5.32
CA ILE A 108 3.94 -0.65 -5.63
C ILE A 108 4.14 0.14 -6.92
N ARG A 109 5.29 0.81 -7.11
CA ARG A 109 5.63 1.57 -8.32
C ARG A 109 5.56 0.70 -9.58
N ARG A 110 6.08 -0.52 -9.55
CA ARG A 110 5.99 -1.46 -10.69
C ARG A 110 4.55 -1.90 -10.98
N ARG A 111 3.67 -1.87 -9.98
CA ARG A 111 2.27 -2.28 -10.09
C ARG A 111 1.31 -1.08 -10.08
N LYS A 112 1.81 0.15 -10.21
CA LYS A 112 1.02 1.38 -10.06
C LYS A 112 -0.22 1.39 -10.95
N GLU A 113 -0.07 1.06 -12.23
CA GLU A 113 -1.20 1.02 -13.17
C GLU A 113 -2.20 -0.09 -12.84
N GLU A 114 -1.73 -1.25 -12.37
CA GLU A 114 -2.60 -2.34 -11.93
C GLU A 114 -3.42 -1.94 -10.70
N ILE A 115 -2.78 -1.27 -9.72
CA ILE A 115 -3.44 -0.78 -8.51
C ILE A 115 -4.47 0.30 -8.87
N ALA A 116 -4.11 1.25 -9.73
CA ALA A 116 -5.02 2.28 -10.22
C ALA A 116 -6.22 1.66 -10.96
N ALA A 117 -6.00 0.66 -11.80
CA ALA A 117 -7.07 -0.04 -12.50
C ALA A 117 -8.06 -0.75 -11.56
N VAL A 118 -7.58 -1.32 -10.45
CA VAL A 118 -8.46 -1.87 -9.41
C VAL A 118 -9.32 -0.77 -8.79
N MET A 119 -8.77 0.41 -8.48
CA MET A 119 -9.52 1.54 -7.92
C MET A 119 -10.59 2.07 -8.90
N VAL A 120 -10.32 2.03 -10.20
CA VAL A 120 -11.33 2.38 -11.23
C VAL A 120 -12.54 1.44 -11.13
N TYR A 121 -12.32 0.13 -10.99
CA TYR A 121 -13.41 -0.83 -10.88
C TYR A 121 -14.10 -0.83 -9.52
N GLU A 122 -13.35 -0.71 -8.43
CA GLU A 122 -13.88 -0.86 -7.09
C GLU A 122 -14.51 0.44 -6.55
N ALA A 123 -13.90 1.59 -6.85
CA ALA A 123 -14.33 2.89 -6.34
C ALA A 123 -14.96 3.80 -7.41
N GLY A 124 -14.95 3.39 -8.69
CA GLY A 124 -15.47 4.22 -9.79
C GLY A 124 -14.65 5.48 -10.06
N LYS A 125 -13.37 5.50 -9.68
CA LYS A 125 -12.50 6.68 -9.83
C LYS A 125 -12.19 6.97 -11.29
N PRO A 126 -12.09 8.26 -11.70
CA PRO A 126 -11.47 8.67 -12.95
C PRO A 126 -10.01 8.16 -13.02
N TRP A 127 -9.50 7.92 -14.21
CA TRP A 127 -8.18 7.30 -14.40
C TRP A 127 -7.03 8.12 -13.81
N ASP A 128 -7.05 9.42 -14.00
CA ASP A 128 -6.05 10.36 -13.51
C ASP A 128 -6.04 10.42 -11.97
N GLU A 129 -7.22 10.43 -11.34
CA GLU A 129 -7.34 10.37 -9.88
C GLU A 129 -6.86 9.05 -9.31
N ALA A 130 -7.25 7.91 -9.94
CA ALA A 130 -6.80 6.58 -9.50
C ALA A 130 -5.27 6.44 -9.60
N VAL A 131 -4.66 6.96 -10.66
CA VAL A 131 -3.19 6.99 -10.82
C VAL A 131 -2.56 7.94 -9.81
N GLY A 132 -3.19 9.09 -9.54
CA GLY A 132 -2.77 10.04 -8.53
C GLY A 132 -2.72 9.43 -7.13
N ASP A 133 -3.77 8.74 -6.71
CA ASP A 133 -3.82 8.06 -5.40
C ASP A 133 -2.74 6.96 -5.27
N ALA A 134 -2.52 6.19 -6.33
CA ALA A 134 -1.47 5.19 -6.33
C ALA A 134 -0.07 5.82 -6.24
N ALA A 135 0.14 6.97 -6.89
CA ALA A 135 1.36 7.75 -6.80
C ALA A 135 1.55 8.36 -5.41
N GLU A 136 0.50 8.92 -4.82
CA GLU A 136 0.52 9.46 -3.46
C GLU A 136 0.88 8.39 -2.42
N GLY A 137 0.33 7.18 -2.56
CA GLY A 137 0.70 6.06 -1.69
C GLY A 137 2.20 5.72 -1.75
N ILE A 138 2.80 5.78 -2.95
CA ILE A 138 4.25 5.62 -3.12
C ILE A 138 4.99 6.77 -2.45
N ASP A 139 4.55 8.01 -2.65
CA ASP A 139 5.14 9.21 -2.08
C ASP A 139 5.17 9.18 -0.55
N PHE A 140 4.06 8.79 0.09
CA PHE A 140 4.02 8.64 1.55
C PHE A 140 5.06 7.63 2.05
N ILE A 141 5.13 6.46 1.44
CA ILE A 141 6.09 5.43 1.85
C ILE A 141 7.53 5.94 1.67
N GLU A 142 7.83 6.54 0.53
CA GLU A 142 9.15 7.08 0.19
C GLU A 142 9.55 8.24 1.11
N TYR A 143 8.63 9.15 1.40
CA TYR A 143 8.86 10.31 2.25
C TYR A 143 9.09 9.90 3.70
N TYR A 144 8.19 9.10 4.28
CA TYR A 144 8.31 8.70 5.67
C TYR A 144 9.48 7.75 5.94
N ALA A 145 9.85 6.90 4.97
CA ALA A 145 11.07 6.10 5.10
C ALA A 145 12.32 6.97 5.21
N ARG A 146 12.42 8.05 4.43
CA ARG A 146 13.53 9.01 4.52
C ARG A 146 13.49 9.81 5.81
N SER A 147 12.31 10.29 6.21
CA SER A 147 12.13 11.00 7.48
C SER A 147 12.55 10.13 8.67
N MET A 148 12.26 8.82 8.65
CA MET A 148 12.73 7.89 9.68
C MET A 148 14.25 7.81 9.70
N MET A 149 14.93 7.78 8.55
CA MET A 149 16.38 7.75 8.49
C MET A 149 17.01 9.05 9.01
N GLU A 150 16.39 10.20 8.73
CA GLU A 150 16.85 11.51 9.21
C GLU A 150 16.68 11.66 10.73
N LEU A 151 15.65 11.04 11.30
CA LEU A 151 15.34 11.11 12.73
C LEU A 151 15.97 9.97 13.53
N ALA A 152 16.67 9.04 12.89
CA ALA A 152 17.19 7.82 13.49
C ALA A 152 18.13 8.10 14.68
N ASP A 153 18.96 9.14 14.57
CA ASP A 153 19.93 9.54 15.59
C ASP A 153 19.44 10.72 16.47
N GLY A 154 18.13 11.01 16.41
CA GLY A 154 17.54 12.17 17.05
C GLY A 154 17.80 13.48 16.27
N LYS A 155 17.11 14.55 16.64
CA LYS A 155 17.41 15.90 16.14
C LYS A 155 18.48 16.54 17.01
N PRO A 156 19.44 17.28 16.43
CA PRO A 156 20.35 18.07 17.20
C PRO A 156 19.58 19.04 18.12
N VAL A 157 19.80 18.92 19.40
CA VAL A 157 19.26 19.84 20.43
C VAL A 157 20.43 20.47 21.17
N LEU A 158 20.18 21.60 21.82
CA LEU A 158 21.21 22.26 22.61
C LEU A 158 21.46 21.48 23.88
N ASP A 159 22.69 20.96 24.02
CA ASP A 159 23.18 20.37 25.26
C ASP A 159 23.70 21.47 26.18
N ARG A 160 23.54 21.26 27.49
CA ARG A 160 24.26 22.01 28.53
C ARG A 160 25.39 21.16 29.09
N GLU A 161 26.36 21.80 29.73
CA GLU A 161 27.46 21.07 30.35
C GLU A 161 26.92 20.03 31.37
N GLY A 162 27.26 18.76 31.16
CA GLY A 162 26.78 17.61 31.94
C GLY A 162 25.41 17.05 31.54
N GLU A 163 24.76 17.56 30.47
CA GLU A 163 23.51 17.05 29.93
C GLU A 163 23.75 16.48 28.51
N HIS A 164 23.01 15.41 28.20
CA HIS A 164 22.90 14.90 26.82
C HIS A 164 21.42 14.83 26.45
N ASN A 165 20.98 15.76 25.61
CA ASN A 165 19.58 15.91 25.20
C ASN A 165 19.37 15.26 23.83
N GLN A 166 18.22 14.56 23.67
CA GLN A 166 17.82 13.87 22.44
C GLN A 166 16.38 14.23 22.05
#